data_d56ac86d286f896f3cc1a87a05afba0e
#
_entry.id   d56ac86d286f896f3cc1a87a05afba0e
#
_cell.length_a   1.000
_cell.length_b   1.000
_cell.length_c   1.000
_cell.angle_alpha   90.00
_cell.angle_beta   90.00
_cell.angle_gamma   90.00
#
_symmetry.space_group_name_H-M   'P 1'
#
loop_
_entity.id
_entity.type
_entity.pdbx_description
1 polymer ?
#
loop_
_entity_poly.entity_id
_entity_poly.type
_entity_poly.pdbx_seq_one_letter_code
_entity_poly.pdbx_strand_id
1 'polypeptide(L)'
;MDYSVKGRVPNYVTALATFPDVAQAIAGLAHAVVHEGPLAPEIKLAAALRVAQINNSAYTAAHVQRMLRTSERGRSLLRNLESGDLSSLREADRVALTYADALTNDTQAGSDAEFRAVQQNYGDDEIVDLTAAVGFFNYLTRFVEALALPVESWVLDPAETPSGGEGQSDAGRVALLSDEEIAVMGSAARTVTERPGATSGLALPNSQRAMLRVPAISLAWTTLNTALKGINKLDPETALQVSFAVSMENGCRYCTMHQVVGLRRLGVSPAKLLAMKKDDASLTARERVAVDFARKLTSSPSELTNADYESLRGEFGDDGALEVLLEACRFAFMNRFTDGLRLPSEDGTVQAYRDVYGTDKL
;
A
#
# COMPACT_ATOMS: atom_id res chain seq x y z
N MET A 1 -10.03 4.22 -10.44
CA MET A 1 -9.92 4.63 -11.86
C MET A 1 -11.17 4.16 -12.55
N ASP A 2 -12.04 5.07 -12.97
CA ASP A 2 -13.20 4.67 -13.75
C ASP A 2 -12.81 4.56 -15.23
N TYR A 3 -12.61 3.35 -15.71
CA TYR A 3 -12.35 3.03 -17.10
C TYR A 3 -13.61 2.51 -17.81
N SER A 4 -14.79 2.64 -17.18
CA SER A 4 -16.07 2.17 -17.73
C SER A 4 -16.46 2.91 -18.99
N VAL A 5 -15.84 4.04 -19.29
CA VAL A 5 -16.10 4.82 -20.49
C VAL A 5 -15.51 4.11 -21.71
N LYS A 6 -16.34 3.41 -22.46
CA LYS A 6 -16.07 2.82 -23.79
C LYS A 6 -15.38 1.45 -23.84
N GLY A 7 -15.57 0.57 -22.83
CA GLY A 7 -15.07 -0.82 -22.91
C GLY A 7 -13.52 -0.96 -22.92
N ARG A 8 -12.80 0.04 -22.39
CA ARG A 8 -11.35 0.03 -22.26
C ARG A 8 -10.97 -0.54 -20.89
N VAL A 9 -10.33 -1.69 -20.88
CA VAL A 9 -9.83 -2.35 -19.67
C VAL A 9 -8.32 -2.13 -19.56
N PRO A 10 -7.81 -1.57 -18.46
CA PRO A 10 -6.37 -1.43 -18.25
C PRO A 10 -5.66 -2.77 -18.17
N ASN A 11 -4.41 -2.81 -18.62
CA ASN A 11 -3.61 -4.03 -18.61
C ASN A 11 -3.38 -4.60 -17.20
N TYR A 12 -3.34 -3.76 -16.17
CA TYR A 12 -3.21 -4.26 -14.79
C TYR A 12 -4.45 -5.06 -14.34
N VAL A 13 -5.64 -4.77 -14.86
CA VAL A 13 -6.85 -5.56 -14.62
C VAL A 13 -6.82 -6.83 -15.45
N THR A 14 -6.38 -6.74 -16.72
CA THR A 14 -6.28 -7.89 -17.63
C THR A 14 -5.23 -8.90 -17.14
N ALA A 15 -4.13 -8.44 -16.54
CA ALA A 15 -3.11 -9.30 -15.93
C ALA A 15 -3.65 -10.15 -14.78
N LEU A 16 -4.79 -9.79 -14.21
CA LEU A 16 -5.49 -10.52 -13.15
C LEU A 16 -6.67 -11.37 -13.67
N ALA A 17 -6.74 -11.63 -14.98
CA ALA A 17 -7.87 -12.36 -15.57
C ALA A 17 -8.07 -13.77 -14.98
N THR A 18 -7.01 -14.41 -14.48
CA THR A 18 -7.03 -15.69 -13.74
C THR A 18 -7.75 -15.57 -12.38
N PHE A 19 -7.81 -14.37 -11.80
CA PHE A 19 -8.44 -14.08 -10.52
C PHE A 19 -9.45 -12.94 -10.65
N PRO A 20 -10.61 -13.16 -11.28
CA PRO A 20 -11.57 -12.10 -11.60
C PRO A 20 -12.08 -11.34 -10.38
N ASP A 21 -12.25 -12.01 -9.25
CA ASP A 21 -12.66 -11.36 -7.99
C ASP A 21 -11.59 -10.40 -7.48
N VAL A 22 -10.31 -10.75 -7.63
CA VAL A 22 -9.18 -9.87 -7.29
C VAL A 22 -9.12 -8.69 -8.26
N ALA A 23 -9.27 -8.93 -9.56
CA ALA A 23 -9.30 -7.88 -10.58
C ALA A 23 -10.40 -6.85 -10.29
N GLN A 24 -11.61 -7.34 -9.96
CA GLN A 24 -12.74 -6.48 -9.60
C GLN A 24 -12.48 -5.72 -8.29
N ALA A 25 -11.91 -6.37 -7.29
CA ALA A 25 -11.63 -5.75 -6.00
C ALA A 25 -10.54 -4.67 -6.10
N ILE A 26 -9.49 -4.89 -6.89
CA ILE A 26 -8.45 -3.88 -7.16
C ILE A 26 -9.03 -2.70 -7.92
N ALA A 27 -9.85 -2.94 -8.94
CA ALA A 27 -10.53 -1.87 -9.66
C ALA A 27 -11.47 -1.07 -8.75
N GLY A 28 -12.18 -1.75 -7.84
CA GLY A 28 -13.02 -1.13 -6.81
C GLY A 28 -12.21 -0.28 -5.83
N LEU A 29 -11.06 -0.77 -5.37
CA LEU A 29 -10.16 0.01 -4.50
C LEU A 29 -9.58 1.22 -5.24
N ALA A 30 -9.17 1.06 -6.50
CA ALA A 30 -8.71 2.15 -7.34
C ALA A 30 -9.78 3.25 -7.50
N HIS A 31 -11.04 2.84 -7.71
CA HIS A 31 -12.17 3.78 -7.78
C HIS A 31 -12.37 4.50 -6.45
N ALA A 32 -12.46 3.77 -5.35
CA ALA A 32 -12.67 4.35 -4.02
C ALA A 32 -11.55 5.34 -3.65
N VAL A 33 -10.31 4.95 -3.84
CA VAL A 33 -9.14 5.79 -3.54
C VAL A 33 -9.12 7.08 -4.37
N VAL A 34 -9.50 7.03 -5.64
CA VAL A 34 -9.44 8.21 -6.51
C VAL A 34 -10.68 9.09 -6.39
N HIS A 35 -11.87 8.50 -6.32
CA HIS A 35 -13.13 9.22 -6.52
C HIS A 35 -13.99 9.38 -5.26
N GLU A 36 -13.75 8.54 -4.23
CA GLU A 36 -14.47 8.62 -2.97
C GLU A 36 -13.64 9.38 -1.92
N GLY A 37 -14.27 9.68 -0.76
CA GLY A 37 -13.60 10.39 0.33
C GLY A 37 -13.63 11.90 0.18
N PRO A 38 -13.09 12.63 1.20
CA PRO A 38 -13.23 14.08 1.31
C PRO A 38 -12.28 14.88 0.41
N LEU A 39 -11.11 14.31 0.00
CA LEU A 39 -10.15 15.00 -0.84
C LEU A 39 -10.58 15.07 -2.30
N ALA A 40 -10.31 16.19 -2.93
CA ALA A 40 -10.53 16.35 -4.36
C ALA A 40 -9.70 15.34 -5.16
N PRO A 41 -10.30 14.65 -6.16
CA PRO A 41 -9.61 13.65 -6.97
C PRO A 41 -8.30 14.13 -7.59
N GLU A 42 -8.23 15.40 -7.99
CA GLU A 42 -7.04 15.98 -8.62
C GLU A 42 -5.82 16.02 -7.68
N ILE A 43 -6.01 16.22 -6.38
CA ILE A 43 -4.91 16.20 -5.40
C ILE A 43 -4.42 14.77 -5.21
N LYS A 44 -5.32 13.80 -5.10
CA LYS A 44 -4.97 12.38 -5.02
C LYS A 44 -4.24 11.89 -6.27
N LEU A 45 -4.68 12.33 -7.44
CA LEU A 45 -4.01 12.05 -8.72
C LEU A 45 -2.64 12.75 -8.83
N ALA A 46 -2.51 13.98 -8.35
CA ALA A 46 -1.22 14.67 -8.33
C ALA A 46 -0.22 13.97 -7.39
N ALA A 47 -0.66 13.54 -6.21
CA ALA A 47 0.12 12.69 -5.31
C ALA A 47 0.49 11.34 -5.98
N ALA A 48 -0.46 10.71 -6.68
CA ALA A 48 -0.23 9.49 -7.45
C ALA A 48 0.82 9.67 -8.55
N LEU A 49 0.85 10.83 -9.21
CA LEU A 49 1.88 11.14 -10.20
C LEU A 49 3.27 11.24 -9.53
N ARG A 50 3.36 11.87 -8.36
CA ARG A 50 4.63 11.90 -7.58
C ARG A 50 5.08 10.48 -7.24
N VAL A 51 4.18 9.63 -6.73
CA VAL A 51 4.48 8.21 -6.46
C VAL A 51 4.99 7.50 -7.72
N ALA A 52 4.33 7.68 -8.86
CA ALA A 52 4.73 7.05 -10.11
C ALA A 52 6.12 7.53 -10.58
N GLN A 53 6.40 8.80 -10.40
CA GLN A 53 7.68 9.42 -10.72
C GLN A 53 8.81 8.84 -9.86
N ILE A 54 8.64 8.81 -8.55
CA ILE A 54 9.62 8.29 -7.59
C ILE A 54 9.90 6.80 -7.83
N ASN A 55 8.86 6.01 -8.08
CA ASN A 55 8.97 4.58 -8.35
C ASN A 55 9.35 4.26 -9.82
N ASN A 56 9.64 5.27 -10.65
CA ASN A 56 9.96 5.14 -12.09
C ASN A 56 8.91 4.33 -12.89
N SER A 57 7.62 4.47 -12.53
CA SER A 57 6.53 3.76 -13.20
C SER A 57 5.96 4.58 -14.36
N ALA A 58 6.46 4.33 -15.57
CA ALA A 58 5.95 4.95 -16.80
C ALA A 58 4.48 4.60 -17.04
N TYR A 59 4.09 3.36 -16.73
CA TYR A 59 2.71 2.90 -16.83
C TYR A 59 1.76 3.75 -15.99
N THR A 60 2.03 3.84 -14.69
CA THR A 60 1.17 4.58 -13.77
C THR A 60 1.19 6.08 -14.06
N ALA A 61 2.36 6.64 -14.39
CA ALA A 61 2.48 8.06 -14.75
C ALA A 61 1.60 8.42 -15.96
N ALA A 62 1.63 7.63 -17.04
CA ALA A 62 0.83 7.88 -18.23
C ALA A 62 -0.70 7.87 -17.93
N HIS A 63 -1.16 6.89 -17.16
CA HIS A 63 -2.56 6.79 -16.75
C HIS A 63 -2.98 7.99 -15.89
N VAL A 64 -2.19 8.37 -14.90
CA VAL A 64 -2.50 9.48 -13.98
C VAL A 64 -2.47 10.82 -14.71
N GLN A 65 -1.47 11.06 -15.57
CA GLN A 65 -1.40 12.27 -16.40
C GLN A 65 -2.64 12.41 -17.29
N ARG A 66 -3.06 11.31 -17.93
CA ARG A 66 -4.30 11.31 -18.71
C ARG A 66 -5.52 11.72 -17.89
N MET A 67 -5.63 11.21 -16.66
CA MET A 67 -6.74 11.57 -15.76
C MET A 67 -6.66 13.03 -15.31
N LEU A 68 -5.48 13.55 -14.96
CA LEU A 68 -5.28 14.97 -14.61
C LEU A 68 -5.68 15.92 -15.75
N ARG A 69 -5.46 15.53 -17.01
CA ARG A 69 -5.83 16.34 -18.19
C ARG A 69 -7.35 16.51 -18.35
N THR A 70 -8.19 15.76 -17.65
CA THR A 70 -9.66 15.82 -17.79
C THR A 70 -10.28 17.06 -17.15
N SER A 71 -9.63 17.67 -16.15
CA SER A 71 -10.12 18.87 -15.47
C SER A 71 -9.15 20.06 -15.60
N GLU A 72 -9.66 21.29 -15.42
CA GLU A 72 -8.81 22.49 -15.45
C GLU A 72 -7.81 22.50 -14.29
N ARG A 73 -8.26 22.14 -13.07
CA ARG A 73 -7.39 22.03 -11.90
C ARG A 73 -6.33 20.94 -12.11
N GLY A 74 -6.70 19.79 -12.64
CA GLY A 74 -5.76 18.72 -12.95
C GLY A 74 -4.69 19.15 -13.95
N ARG A 75 -5.07 19.85 -15.03
CA ARG A 75 -4.10 20.41 -15.99
C ARG A 75 -3.17 21.46 -15.34
N SER A 76 -3.68 22.25 -14.40
CA SER A 76 -2.84 23.20 -13.68
C SER A 76 -1.81 22.51 -12.79
N LEU A 77 -2.24 21.52 -12.00
CA LEU A 77 -1.34 20.71 -11.18
C LEU A 77 -0.28 19.99 -12.03
N LEU A 78 -0.71 19.41 -13.16
CA LEU A 78 0.19 18.71 -14.07
C LEU A 78 1.31 19.63 -14.60
N ARG A 79 0.98 20.84 -15.07
CA ARG A 79 1.99 21.82 -15.51
C ARG A 79 3.03 22.14 -14.44
N ASN A 80 2.61 22.29 -13.18
CA ASN A 80 3.53 22.55 -12.06
C ASN A 80 4.43 21.35 -11.78
N LEU A 81 3.86 20.13 -11.83
CA LEU A 81 4.65 18.90 -11.65
C LEU A 81 5.65 18.67 -12.79
N GLU A 82 5.27 18.98 -14.03
CA GLU A 82 6.15 18.87 -15.21
C GLU A 82 7.27 19.93 -15.20
N SER A 83 7.00 21.13 -14.72
CA SER A 83 8.01 22.20 -14.60
C SER A 83 8.94 22.03 -13.39
N GLY A 84 8.56 21.19 -12.42
CA GLY A 84 9.25 21.07 -11.11
C GLY A 84 9.04 22.29 -10.20
N ASP A 85 8.27 23.29 -10.61
CA ASP A 85 7.97 24.49 -9.81
C ASP A 85 6.67 24.29 -8.99
N LEU A 86 6.83 23.88 -7.75
CA LEU A 86 5.73 23.76 -6.81
C LEU A 86 5.41 25.06 -6.06
N SER A 87 6.21 26.12 -6.25
CA SER A 87 6.05 27.40 -5.52
C SER A 87 4.76 28.15 -5.86
N SER A 88 4.26 27.95 -7.06
CA SER A 88 3.00 28.54 -7.55
C SER A 88 1.74 27.78 -7.10
N LEU A 89 1.88 26.60 -6.48
CA LEU A 89 0.77 25.85 -5.92
C LEU A 89 0.24 26.49 -4.63
N ARG A 90 -1.04 26.26 -4.37
CA ARG A 90 -1.60 26.56 -3.05
C ARG A 90 -0.82 25.79 -1.98
N GLU A 91 -0.69 26.38 -0.79
CA GLU A 91 0.02 25.77 0.34
C GLU A 91 -0.44 24.33 0.61
N ALA A 92 -1.75 24.11 0.71
CA ALA A 92 -2.31 22.79 0.94
C ALA A 92 -1.89 21.78 -0.15
N ASP A 93 -1.99 22.16 -1.44
CA ASP A 93 -1.62 21.28 -2.54
C ASP A 93 -0.12 20.92 -2.48
N ARG A 94 0.76 21.90 -2.21
CA ARG A 94 2.20 21.67 -2.04
C ARG A 94 2.50 20.72 -0.87
N VAL A 95 1.85 20.94 0.26
CA VAL A 95 2.01 20.10 1.47
C VAL A 95 1.59 18.66 1.18
N ALA A 96 0.47 18.44 0.48
CA ALA A 96 0.04 17.09 0.10
C ALA A 96 1.07 16.37 -0.80
N LEU A 97 1.66 17.09 -1.76
CA LEU A 97 2.67 16.52 -2.65
C LEU A 97 3.99 16.21 -1.92
N THR A 98 4.45 17.12 -1.04
CA THR A 98 5.63 16.89 -0.21
C THR A 98 5.44 15.68 0.71
N TYR A 99 4.25 15.52 1.27
CA TYR A 99 3.89 14.33 2.08
C TYR A 99 3.90 13.05 1.24
N ALA A 100 3.36 13.09 0.02
CA ALA A 100 3.39 11.94 -0.89
C ALA A 100 4.82 11.54 -1.27
N ASP A 101 5.69 12.53 -1.51
CA ASP A 101 7.11 12.31 -1.79
C ASP A 101 7.81 11.62 -0.60
N ALA A 102 7.68 12.20 0.59
CA ALA A 102 8.29 11.67 1.80
C ALA A 102 7.84 10.21 2.05
N LEU A 103 6.54 9.97 2.07
CA LEU A 103 5.96 8.65 2.36
C LEU A 103 6.28 7.59 1.29
N THR A 104 6.61 8.02 0.07
CA THR A 104 7.00 7.10 -1.01
C THR A 104 8.45 6.69 -0.93
N ASN A 105 9.35 7.65 -0.64
CA ASN A 105 10.78 7.40 -0.53
C ASN A 105 11.13 6.56 0.70
N ASP A 106 10.53 6.88 1.83
CA ASP A 106 10.74 6.16 3.08
C ASP A 106 9.42 6.15 3.88
N THR A 107 8.91 4.97 4.21
CA THR A 107 7.69 4.84 5.02
C THR A 107 7.86 5.43 6.41
N GLN A 108 9.11 5.45 6.88
CA GLN A 108 9.52 6.02 8.15
C GLN A 108 9.84 7.53 8.06
N ALA A 109 9.92 8.13 6.88
CA ALA A 109 10.53 9.43 6.60
C ALA A 109 9.66 10.68 6.80
N GLY A 110 8.40 10.60 7.15
CA GLY A 110 7.65 11.84 7.44
C GLY A 110 8.17 12.55 8.70
N SER A 111 8.98 13.61 8.58
CA SER A 111 9.38 14.41 9.74
C SER A 111 8.14 14.95 10.49
N ASP A 112 8.26 15.19 11.80
CA ASP A 112 7.17 15.82 12.57
C ASP A 112 6.80 17.20 12.00
N ALA A 113 7.72 17.85 11.30
CA ALA A 113 7.47 19.15 10.67
C ALA A 113 6.58 18.99 9.45
N GLU A 114 6.86 18.03 8.56
CA GLU A 114 6.05 17.75 7.36
C GLU A 114 4.66 17.27 7.74
N PHE A 115 4.57 16.36 8.70
CA PHE A 115 3.26 15.92 9.14
C PHE A 115 2.47 17.01 9.88
N ARG A 116 3.10 17.86 10.68
CA ARG A 116 2.44 19.04 11.25
C ARG A 116 1.93 19.99 10.15
N ALA A 117 2.68 20.16 9.05
CA ALA A 117 2.19 20.92 7.91
C ALA A 117 0.94 20.29 7.29
N VAL A 118 0.90 18.96 7.17
CA VAL A 118 -0.30 18.23 6.72
C VAL A 118 -1.47 18.48 7.66
N GLN A 119 -1.29 18.31 8.98
CA GLN A 119 -2.33 18.53 9.98
C GLN A 119 -2.83 19.99 10.05
N GLN A 120 -2.02 20.96 9.68
CA GLN A 120 -2.42 22.37 9.58
C GLN A 120 -3.30 22.67 8.39
N ASN A 121 -3.24 21.84 7.34
CA ASN A 121 -3.92 22.07 6.06
C ASN A 121 -5.09 21.11 5.82
N TYR A 122 -5.13 19.97 6.51
CA TYR A 122 -6.07 18.87 6.26
C TYR A 122 -6.60 18.29 7.57
N GLY A 123 -7.87 17.93 7.58
CA GLY A 123 -8.49 17.16 8.68
C GLY A 123 -8.11 15.68 8.65
N ASP A 124 -8.35 14.97 9.75
CA ASP A 124 -7.98 13.57 9.91
C ASP A 124 -8.51 12.69 8.76
N ASP A 125 -9.75 12.90 8.31
CA ASP A 125 -10.36 12.10 7.25
C ASP A 125 -9.68 12.37 5.88
N GLU A 126 -9.27 13.62 5.63
CA GLU A 126 -8.51 14.00 4.42
C GLU A 126 -7.09 13.43 4.46
N ILE A 127 -6.46 13.38 5.63
CA ILE A 127 -5.13 12.78 5.83
C ILE A 127 -5.19 11.27 5.58
N VAL A 128 -6.23 10.60 6.08
CA VAL A 128 -6.46 9.17 5.81
C VAL A 128 -6.67 8.93 4.31
N ASP A 129 -7.47 9.75 3.64
CA ASP A 129 -7.75 9.65 2.21
C ASP A 129 -6.48 9.86 1.36
N LEU A 130 -5.67 10.88 1.68
CA LEU A 130 -4.39 11.13 1.03
C LEU A 130 -3.41 9.97 1.24
N THR A 131 -3.28 9.49 2.48
CA THR A 131 -2.37 8.40 2.83
C THR A 131 -2.76 7.09 2.13
N ALA A 132 -4.06 6.82 2.02
CA ALA A 132 -4.57 5.67 1.27
C ALA A 132 -4.27 5.80 -0.23
N ALA A 133 -4.38 7.00 -0.80
CA ALA A 133 -4.01 7.23 -2.20
C ALA A 133 -2.52 6.97 -2.43
N VAL A 134 -1.63 7.52 -1.62
CA VAL A 134 -0.18 7.27 -1.71
C VAL A 134 0.13 5.78 -1.55
N GLY A 135 -0.47 5.12 -0.57
CA GLY A 135 -0.31 3.68 -0.35
C GLY A 135 -0.77 2.86 -1.55
N PHE A 136 -1.96 3.15 -2.09
CA PHE A 136 -2.50 2.43 -3.26
C PHE A 136 -1.62 2.59 -4.50
N PHE A 137 -1.13 3.78 -4.78
CA PHE A 137 -0.26 3.98 -5.95
C PHE A 137 1.13 3.37 -5.75
N ASN A 138 1.61 3.24 -4.51
CA ASN A 138 2.78 2.42 -4.20
C ASN A 138 2.53 0.92 -4.37
N TYR A 139 1.31 0.42 -4.12
CA TYR A 139 0.88 -0.92 -4.51
C TYR A 139 0.90 -1.07 -6.03
N LEU A 140 0.21 -0.17 -6.74
CA LEU A 140 -0.01 -0.28 -8.18
C LEU A 140 1.28 -0.18 -8.98
N THR A 141 2.17 0.77 -8.65
CA THR A 141 3.46 0.93 -9.35
C THR A 141 4.29 -0.33 -9.24
N ARG A 142 4.39 -0.94 -8.07
CA ARG A 142 5.13 -2.20 -7.88
C ARG A 142 4.53 -3.36 -8.65
N PHE A 143 3.20 -3.44 -8.68
CA PHE A 143 2.48 -4.49 -9.41
C PHE A 143 2.73 -4.40 -10.91
N VAL A 144 2.57 -3.21 -11.50
CA VAL A 144 2.70 -3.04 -12.95
C VAL A 144 4.16 -3.14 -13.42
N GLU A 145 5.12 -2.66 -12.63
CA GLU A 145 6.55 -2.77 -12.95
C GLU A 145 7.05 -4.21 -12.81
N ALA A 146 6.66 -4.93 -11.75
CA ALA A 146 7.03 -6.34 -11.59
C ALA A 146 6.54 -7.23 -12.73
N LEU A 147 5.41 -6.90 -13.33
CA LEU A 147 4.85 -7.60 -14.50
C LEU A 147 5.28 -6.99 -15.85
N ALA A 148 6.10 -5.93 -15.82
CA ALA A 148 6.53 -5.19 -17.01
C ALA A 148 5.36 -4.86 -17.96
N LEU A 149 4.24 -4.39 -17.43
CA LEU A 149 3.02 -4.17 -18.20
C LEU A 149 3.21 -3.02 -19.18
N PRO A 150 2.93 -3.20 -20.47
CA PRO A 150 3.00 -2.13 -21.45
C PRO A 150 1.86 -1.13 -21.23
N VAL A 151 2.15 0.15 -21.48
CA VAL A 151 1.12 1.20 -21.50
C VAL A 151 0.23 0.99 -22.72
N GLU A 152 -1.06 1.08 -22.54
CA GLU A 152 -2.03 0.95 -23.61
C GLU A 152 -1.93 2.14 -24.59
N SER A 153 -2.03 1.87 -25.89
CA SER A 153 -1.93 2.90 -26.92
C SER A 153 -2.96 4.04 -26.75
N TRP A 154 -4.11 3.76 -26.16
CA TRP A 154 -5.15 4.76 -25.87
C TRP A 154 -4.83 5.68 -24.69
N VAL A 155 -3.81 5.36 -23.91
CA VAL A 155 -3.32 6.20 -22.78
C VAL A 155 -2.24 7.15 -23.25
N LEU A 156 -1.39 6.71 -24.19
CA LEU A 156 -0.21 7.42 -24.63
C LEU A 156 -0.57 8.78 -25.27
N ASP A 157 -0.07 9.83 -24.67
CA ASP A 157 0.02 11.17 -25.21
C ASP A 157 1.43 11.69 -24.87
N PRO A 158 2.16 12.38 -25.79
CA PRO A 158 3.60 12.52 -25.65
C PRO A 158 4.07 13.44 -24.50
N ALA A 159 5.09 12.99 -23.81
CA ALA A 159 6.04 13.65 -22.84
C ALA A 159 5.70 13.62 -21.32
N GLU A 160 6.58 13.17 -20.45
CA GLU A 160 7.80 13.46 -19.72
C GLU A 160 7.86 12.97 -18.25
N THR A 161 9.04 12.98 -17.55
CA THR A 161 9.37 12.34 -16.26
C THR A 161 10.03 13.23 -15.16
N PRO A 162 10.23 12.79 -13.93
CA PRO A 162 10.68 13.41 -12.70
C PRO A 162 11.42 12.79 -11.53
N SER A 163 11.40 13.22 -10.26
CA SER A 163 12.10 12.66 -9.07
C SER A 163 11.75 13.25 -7.68
N GLY A 164 12.14 12.69 -6.55
CA GLY A 164 11.69 12.53 -5.20
C GLY A 164 12.44 13.10 -3.98
N GLY A 165 12.21 12.63 -2.71
CA GLY A 165 12.94 12.81 -1.47
C GLY A 165 12.37 12.96 -0.04
N GLU A 166 12.80 12.79 1.10
CA GLU A 166 12.83 12.07 2.40
C GLU A 166 12.44 12.74 3.76
N GLY A 167 12.19 11.97 4.89
CA GLY A 167 12.34 12.24 6.33
C GLY A 167 11.25 11.98 7.41
N GLN A 168 11.46 11.50 8.68
CA GLN A 168 10.51 10.84 9.63
C GLN A 168 10.30 11.29 11.10
N SER A 169 9.27 10.75 11.86
CA SER A 169 8.98 10.79 13.30
C SER A 169 7.79 9.95 13.88
N ASP A 170 7.61 9.81 15.22
CA ASP A 170 7.03 8.66 15.96
C ASP A 170 5.72 8.81 16.80
N ALA A 171 4.77 9.72 16.54
CA ALA A 171 3.49 9.80 17.28
C ALA A 171 2.26 9.64 16.37
N GLY A 172 1.23 8.94 16.82
CA GLY A 172 -0.01 8.69 16.05
C GLY A 172 -0.62 9.97 15.46
N ARG A 173 -0.86 9.97 14.17
CA ARG A 173 -1.08 11.17 13.33
C ARG A 173 -2.54 11.51 13.08
N VAL A 174 -3.43 10.55 13.34
CA VAL A 174 -4.89 10.74 13.26
C VAL A 174 -5.54 10.14 14.49
N ALA A 175 -6.64 10.72 14.96
CA ALA A 175 -7.44 10.13 16.01
C ALA A 175 -8.06 8.82 15.49
N LEU A 176 -7.87 7.74 16.24
CA LEU A 176 -8.52 6.46 15.94
C LEU A 176 -9.98 6.54 16.39
N LEU A 177 -10.88 5.96 15.60
CA LEU A 177 -12.28 5.86 16.02
C LEU A 177 -12.39 4.99 17.27
N SER A 178 -13.13 5.47 18.27
CA SER A 178 -13.47 4.72 19.48
C SER A 178 -14.50 3.61 19.19
N ASP A 179 -14.70 2.70 20.12
CA ASP A 179 -15.71 1.65 19.97
C ASP A 179 -17.14 2.23 19.90
N GLU A 180 -17.40 3.35 20.59
CA GLU A 180 -18.66 4.08 20.55
C GLU A 180 -18.90 4.73 19.18
N GLU A 181 -17.88 5.38 18.62
CA GLU A 181 -17.95 5.98 17.27
C GLU A 181 -18.18 4.90 16.20
N ILE A 182 -17.48 3.76 16.28
CA ILE A 182 -17.67 2.62 15.38
C ILE A 182 -19.07 2.03 15.49
N ALA A 183 -19.60 1.92 16.71
CA ALA A 183 -20.94 1.37 16.94
C ALA A 183 -22.06 2.19 16.27
N VAL A 184 -21.92 3.51 16.16
CA VAL A 184 -22.92 4.38 15.51
C VAL A 184 -22.79 4.44 13.98
N MET A 185 -21.69 3.92 13.40
CA MET A 185 -21.48 3.91 11.93
C MET A 185 -22.39 2.90 11.17
N GLY A 186 -23.14 2.07 11.88
CA GLY A 186 -24.12 1.18 11.29
C GLY A 186 -23.54 0.13 10.32
N SER A 187 -24.05 0.05 9.09
CA SER A 187 -23.66 -0.99 8.11
C SER A 187 -22.20 -0.89 7.65
N ALA A 188 -21.62 0.29 7.58
CA ALA A 188 -20.22 0.49 7.18
C ALA A 188 -19.24 -0.17 8.14
N ALA A 189 -19.48 -0.04 9.45
CA ALA A 189 -18.68 -0.72 10.46
C ALA A 189 -18.91 -2.23 10.47
N ARG A 190 -20.17 -2.68 10.32
CA ARG A 190 -20.51 -4.12 10.34
C ARG A 190 -19.77 -4.91 9.26
N THR A 191 -19.64 -4.39 8.07
CA THR A 191 -18.90 -5.04 6.96
C THR A 191 -17.44 -5.35 7.35
N VAL A 192 -16.84 -4.55 8.22
CA VAL A 192 -15.47 -4.74 8.69
C VAL A 192 -15.39 -5.60 9.96
N THR A 193 -16.34 -5.45 10.87
CA THR A 193 -16.34 -6.13 12.19
C THR A 193 -16.94 -7.53 12.16
N GLU A 194 -17.92 -7.79 11.28
CA GLU A 194 -18.66 -9.06 11.19
C GLU A 194 -18.18 -9.99 10.06
N ARG A 195 -17.07 -9.66 9.40
CA ARG A 195 -16.53 -10.45 8.27
C ARG A 195 -16.16 -11.89 8.68
N PRO A 196 -16.29 -12.89 7.78
CA PRO A 196 -15.77 -14.23 8.00
C PRO A 196 -14.27 -14.21 8.34
N GLY A 197 -13.89 -14.77 9.49
CA GLY A 197 -12.50 -14.76 9.98
C GLY A 197 -12.14 -13.52 10.82
N ALA A 198 -13.06 -12.58 11.08
CA ALA A 198 -12.90 -11.69 12.23
C ALA A 198 -12.89 -12.55 13.50
N THR A 199 -11.81 -12.48 14.26
CA THR A 199 -11.70 -13.22 15.53
C THR A 199 -12.69 -12.60 16.51
N SER A 200 -13.81 -13.28 16.73
CA SER A 200 -14.79 -12.85 17.71
C SER A 200 -14.10 -12.65 19.07
N GLY A 201 -14.22 -11.44 19.62
CA GLY A 201 -13.65 -11.10 20.92
C GLY A 201 -12.27 -10.41 20.87
N LEU A 202 -11.63 -10.20 19.71
CA LEU A 202 -10.46 -9.36 19.61
C LEU A 202 -10.85 -7.92 19.22
N ALA A 203 -10.20 -6.95 19.85
CA ALA A 203 -10.36 -5.55 19.48
C ALA A 203 -10.01 -5.31 18.01
N LEU A 204 -10.74 -4.40 17.36
CA LEU A 204 -10.48 -4.03 15.97
C LEU A 204 -9.08 -3.38 15.86
N PRO A 205 -8.21 -3.85 14.94
CA PRO A 205 -6.88 -3.27 14.75
C PRO A 205 -6.91 -1.78 14.45
N ASN A 206 -5.92 -1.04 14.92
CA ASN A 206 -5.83 0.41 14.74
C ASN A 206 -5.81 0.83 13.27
N SER A 207 -5.19 0.03 12.39
CA SER A 207 -5.26 0.26 10.94
C SER A 207 -6.68 0.24 10.39
N GLN A 208 -7.55 -0.63 10.90
CA GLN A 208 -8.95 -0.67 10.49
C GLN A 208 -9.76 0.48 11.10
N ARG A 209 -9.48 0.87 12.35
CA ARG A 209 -10.09 2.05 12.97
C ARG A 209 -9.75 3.33 12.21
N ALA A 210 -8.52 3.48 11.75
CA ALA A 210 -8.11 4.60 10.91
C ALA A 210 -8.81 4.56 9.53
N MET A 211 -8.85 3.40 8.85
CA MET A 211 -9.50 3.27 7.54
C MET A 211 -11.00 3.58 7.60
N LEU A 212 -11.67 3.27 8.70
CA LEU A 212 -13.11 3.55 8.87
C LEU A 212 -13.45 5.05 8.86
N ARG A 213 -12.48 5.94 9.03
CA ARG A 213 -12.68 7.39 8.80
C ARG A 213 -13.08 7.70 7.36
N VAL A 214 -12.70 6.85 6.39
CA VAL A 214 -13.16 6.91 5.01
C VAL A 214 -13.82 5.56 4.66
N PRO A 215 -15.12 5.40 4.95
CA PRO A 215 -15.81 4.10 4.87
C PRO A 215 -15.71 3.41 3.51
N ALA A 216 -15.71 4.18 2.42
CA ALA A 216 -15.57 3.63 1.06
C ALA A 216 -14.21 2.94 0.86
N ILE A 217 -13.13 3.53 1.35
CA ILE A 217 -11.78 2.93 1.31
C ILE A 217 -11.72 1.69 2.20
N SER A 218 -12.28 1.77 3.41
CA SER A 218 -12.34 0.62 4.34
C SER A 218 -13.07 -0.57 3.74
N LEU A 219 -14.22 -0.34 3.10
CA LEU A 219 -14.99 -1.37 2.40
C LEU A 219 -14.21 -1.98 1.22
N ALA A 220 -13.66 -1.13 0.36
CA ALA A 220 -12.91 -1.57 -0.83
C ALA A 220 -11.65 -2.36 -0.43
N TRP A 221 -10.92 -1.92 0.59
CA TRP A 221 -9.77 -2.63 1.16
C TRP A 221 -10.16 -4.00 1.74
N THR A 222 -11.27 -4.07 2.47
CA THR A 222 -11.79 -5.32 3.03
C THR A 222 -12.19 -6.29 1.92
N THR A 223 -12.82 -5.79 0.86
CA THR A 223 -13.18 -6.58 -0.32
C THR A 223 -11.93 -7.16 -1.00
N LEU A 224 -10.90 -6.35 -1.22
CA LEU A 224 -9.63 -6.80 -1.79
C LEU A 224 -8.97 -7.88 -0.91
N ASN A 225 -8.89 -7.67 0.40
CA ASN A 225 -8.29 -8.68 1.30
C ASN A 225 -9.07 -10.00 1.31
N THR A 226 -10.39 -9.95 1.13
CA THR A 226 -11.22 -11.15 1.03
C THR A 226 -10.94 -11.89 -0.28
N ALA A 227 -10.87 -11.17 -1.40
CA ALA A 227 -10.55 -11.74 -2.70
C ALA A 227 -9.12 -12.35 -2.74
N LEU A 228 -8.13 -11.65 -2.19
CA LEU A 228 -6.74 -12.15 -2.11
C LEU A 228 -6.64 -13.46 -1.32
N LYS A 229 -7.32 -13.56 -0.20
CA LYS A 229 -7.40 -14.81 0.58
C LYS A 229 -8.06 -15.97 -0.19
N GLY A 230 -8.90 -15.65 -1.17
CA GLY A 230 -9.55 -16.63 -2.05
C GLY A 230 -8.62 -17.28 -3.08
N ILE A 231 -7.45 -16.68 -3.38
CA ILE A 231 -6.47 -17.26 -4.32
C ILE A 231 -5.94 -18.59 -3.81
N ASN A 232 -5.46 -18.63 -2.56
CA ASN A 232 -5.10 -19.85 -1.83
C ASN A 232 -4.09 -20.76 -2.57
N LYS A 233 -3.08 -20.19 -3.21
CA LYS A 233 -1.96 -20.90 -3.86
C LYS A 233 -0.71 -20.94 -2.98
N LEU A 234 -0.58 -19.99 -2.06
CA LEU A 234 0.44 -19.97 -1.03
C LEU A 234 -0.05 -20.63 0.24
N ASP A 235 0.84 -21.35 0.92
CA ASP A 235 0.58 -21.71 2.30
C ASP A 235 0.63 -20.44 3.19
N PRO A 236 -0.13 -20.42 4.31
CA PRO A 236 -0.25 -19.24 5.16
C PRO A 236 1.08 -18.79 5.78
N GLU A 237 2.05 -19.69 5.99
CA GLU A 237 3.35 -19.33 6.53
C GLU A 237 4.17 -18.55 5.50
N THR A 238 4.27 -19.04 4.26
CA THR A 238 4.96 -18.35 3.16
C THR A 238 4.34 -16.97 2.90
N ALA A 239 3.01 -16.85 2.87
CA ALA A 239 2.34 -15.56 2.70
C ALA A 239 2.71 -14.56 3.80
N LEU A 240 2.75 -14.99 5.07
CA LEU A 240 3.17 -14.15 6.19
C LEU A 240 4.67 -13.83 6.17
N GLN A 241 5.52 -14.74 5.67
CA GLN A 241 6.95 -14.47 5.50
C GLN A 241 7.21 -13.40 4.44
N VAL A 242 6.49 -13.44 3.33
CA VAL A 242 6.50 -12.37 2.31
C VAL A 242 6.11 -11.03 2.93
N SER A 243 5.01 -10.99 3.65
CA SER A 243 4.52 -9.80 4.34
C SER A 243 5.53 -9.26 5.37
N PHE A 244 6.15 -10.17 6.14
CA PHE A 244 7.19 -9.84 7.12
C PHE A 244 8.41 -9.23 6.43
N ALA A 245 8.87 -9.85 5.33
CA ALA A 245 10.03 -9.37 4.58
C ALA A 245 9.80 -7.94 4.04
N VAL A 246 8.63 -7.67 3.42
CA VAL A 246 8.27 -6.32 2.96
C VAL A 246 8.23 -5.32 4.12
N SER A 247 7.65 -5.73 5.27
CA SER A 247 7.53 -4.85 6.43
C SER A 247 8.87 -4.54 7.10
N MET A 248 9.79 -5.51 7.13
CA MET A 248 11.16 -5.33 7.60
C MET A 248 11.97 -4.42 6.67
N GLU A 249 11.85 -4.61 5.35
CA GLU A 249 12.54 -3.80 4.35
C GLU A 249 12.10 -2.33 4.37
N ASN A 250 10.80 -2.09 4.58
CA ASN A 250 10.24 -0.76 4.76
C ASN A 250 10.46 -0.19 6.18
N GLY A 251 10.99 -0.94 7.13
CA GLY A 251 11.11 -0.53 8.53
C GLY A 251 9.78 -0.37 9.27
N CYS A 252 8.66 -0.90 8.73
CA CYS A 252 7.34 -0.73 9.33
C CYS A 252 7.17 -1.51 10.62
N ARG A 253 7.30 -0.82 11.75
CA ARG A 253 7.18 -1.42 13.09
C ARG A 253 5.81 -2.04 13.32
N TYR A 254 4.73 -1.32 13.02
CA TYR A 254 3.35 -1.78 13.17
C TYR A 254 3.14 -3.13 12.45
N CYS A 255 3.43 -3.16 11.16
CA CYS A 255 3.19 -4.33 10.34
C CYS A 255 4.09 -5.51 10.74
N THR A 256 5.38 -5.26 10.98
CA THR A 256 6.32 -6.33 11.41
C THR A 256 5.85 -7.02 12.69
N MET A 257 5.39 -6.27 13.69
CA MET A 257 4.88 -6.84 14.94
C MET A 257 3.63 -7.68 14.71
N HIS A 258 2.71 -7.25 13.84
CA HIS A 258 1.53 -8.02 13.46
C HIS A 258 1.88 -9.32 12.72
N GLN A 259 2.90 -9.31 11.84
CA GLN A 259 3.36 -10.53 11.16
C GLN A 259 3.96 -11.53 12.16
N VAL A 260 4.72 -11.05 13.15
CA VAL A 260 5.24 -11.92 14.22
C VAL A 260 4.09 -12.62 14.97
N VAL A 261 3.03 -11.89 15.32
CA VAL A 261 1.82 -12.50 15.94
C VAL A 261 1.20 -13.54 15.01
N GLY A 262 1.06 -13.27 13.73
CA GLY A 262 0.53 -14.19 12.73
C GLY A 262 1.37 -15.46 12.61
N LEU A 263 2.68 -15.31 12.41
CA LEU A 263 3.64 -16.43 12.30
C LEU A 263 3.67 -17.28 13.58
N ARG A 264 3.64 -16.64 14.75
CA ARG A 264 3.55 -17.36 16.04
C ARG A 264 2.26 -18.17 16.16
N ARG A 265 1.13 -17.67 15.68
CA ARG A 265 -0.15 -18.40 15.66
C ARG A 265 -0.13 -19.60 14.72
N LEU A 266 0.67 -19.57 13.66
CA LEU A 266 0.92 -20.72 12.77
C LEU A 266 1.92 -21.72 13.36
N GLY A 267 2.48 -21.45 14.54
CA GLY A 267 3.43 -22.36 15.21
C GLY A 267 4.89 -22.11 14.84
N VAL A 268 5.20 -21.05 14.09
CA VAL A 268 6.59 -20.70 13.76
C VAL A 268 7.38 -20.41 15.03
N SER A 269 8.54 -21.09 15.19
CA SER A 269 9.34 -20.98 16.39
C SER A 269 10.02 -19.60 16.54
N PRO A 270 10.29 -19.15 17.78
CA PRO A 270 11.10 -17.94 18.00
C PRO A 270 12.48 -18.02 17.31
N ALA A 271 13.10 -19.19 17.27
CA ALA A 271 14.39 -19.40 16.61
C ALA A 271 14.31 -19.12 15.10
N LYS A 272 13.25 -19.59 14.41
CA LYS A 272 13.03 -19.30 12.99
C LYS A 272 12.80 -17.79 12.77
N LEU A 273 12.00 -17.14 13.60
CA LEU A 273 11.76 -15.70 13.52
C LEU A 273 13.04 -14.87 13.73
N LEU A 274 13.89 -15.26 14.69
CA LEU A 274 15.19 -14.62 14.90
C LEU A 274 16.13 -14.79 13.71
N ALA A 275 16.13 -15.97 13.07
CA ALA A 275 16.92 -16.23 11.88
C ALA A 275 16.40 -15.43 10.68
N MET A 276 15.10 -15.34 10.47
CA MET A 276 14.48 -14.54 9.41
C MET A 276 14.84 -13.05 9.48
N LYS A 277 15.09 -12.53 10.68
CA LYS A 277 15.56 -11.12 10.86
C LYS A 277 17.03 -10.93 10.50
N LYS A 278 17.85 -11.99 10.55
CA LYS A 278 19.31 -11.90 10.41
C LYS A 278 19.83 -12.29 9.04
N ASP A 279 19.55 -13.50 8.62
CA ASP A 279 20.23 -14.14 7.47
C ASP A 279 19.36 -15.12 6.68
N ASP A 280 18.10 -15.29 7.07
CA ASP A 280 17.16 -16.24 6.49
C ASP A 280 17.64 -17.72 6.42
N ALA A 281 18.64 -18.07 7.22
CA ALA A 281 19.22 -19.41 7.21
C ALA A 281 18.21 -20.52 7.52
N SER A 282 17.07 -20.18 8.13
CA SER A 282 15.99 -21.08 8.48
C SER A 282 14.90 -21.25 7.41
N LEU A 283 14.99 -20.47 6.32
CA LEU A 283 14.04 -20.57 5.20
C LEU A 283 14.40 -21.76 4.30
N THR A 284 13.39 -22.47 3.84
CA THR A 284 13.54 -23.43 2.72
C THR A 284 13.92 -22.70 1.44
N ALA A 285 14.41 -23.41 0.43
CA ALA A 285 14.73 -22.82 -0.87
C ALA A 285 13.51 -22.12 -1.48
N ARG A 286 12.33 -22.73 -1.37
CA ARG A 286 11.06 -22.19 -1.87
C ARG A 286 10.67 -20.89 -1.13
N GLU A 287 10.68 -20.89 0.21
CA GLU A 287 10.39 -19.71 1.02
C GLU A 287 11.36 -18.56 0.70
N ARG A 288 12.67 -18.89 0.51
CA ARG A 288 13.70 -17.92 0.17
C ARG A 288 13.41 -17.19 -1.15
N VAL A 289 13.03 -17.93 -2.20
CA VAL A 289 12.68 -17.33 -3.50
C VAL A 289 11.56 -16.30 -3.35
N ALA A 290 10.52 -16.59 -2.57
CA ALA A 290 9.42 -15.65 -2.32
C ALA A 290 9.86 -14.42 -1.51
N VAL A 291 10.66 -14.63 -0.45
CA VAL A 291 11.17 -13.58 0.44
C VAL A 291 12.14 -12.66 -0.30
N ASP A 292 13.09 -13.22 -1.05
CA ASP A 292 14.09 -12.43 -1.80
C ASP A 292 13.42 -11.61 -2.91
N PHE A 293 12.44 -12.19 -3.61
CA PHE A 293 11.62 -11.45 -4.57
C PHE A 293 10.89 -10.29 -3.91
N ALA A 294 10.26 -10.53 -2.77
CA ALA A 294 9.51 -9.51 -2.02
C ALA A 294 10.41 -8.36 -1.52
N ARG A 295 11.62 -8.67 -1.05
CA ARG A 295 12.62 -7.66 -0.66
C ARG A 295 13.05 -6.81 -1.85
N LYS A 296 13.44 -7.45 -2.96
CA LYS A 296 13.86 -6.74 -4.17
C LYS A 296 12.75 -5.85 -4.73
N LEU A 297 11.51 -6.36 -4.79
CA LEU A 297 10.33 -5.58 -5.17
C LEU A 297 10.11 -4.36 -4.26
N THR A 298 10.52 -4.45 -2.99
CA THR A 298 10.31 -3.40 -2.01
C THR A 298 11.39 -2.32 -2.09
N SER A 299 12.67 -2.73 -2.07
CA SER A 299 13.82 -1.81 -2.03
C SER A 299 14.17 -1.23 -3.41
N SER A 300 14.04 -2.02 -4.46
CA SER A 300 14.51 -1.67 -5.82
C SER A 300 13.55 -2.17 -6.90
N PRO A 301 12.27 -1.72 -6.93
CA PRO A 301 11.27 -2.24 -7.87
C PRO A 301 11.67 -2.07 -9.34
N SER A 302 12.41 -1.02 -9.69
CA SER A 302 12.92 -0.77 -11.04
C SER A 302 14.10 -1.68 -11.45
N GLU A 303 14.69 -2.41 -10.50
CA GLU A 303 15.77 -3.38 -10.76
C GLU A 303 15.27 -4.82 -10.89
N LEU A 304 13.97 -5.05 -10.76
CA LEU A 304 13.38 -6.35 -11.03
C LEU A 304 13.59 -6.74 -12.50
N THR A 305 14.02 -7.97 -12.69
CA THR A 305 14.26 -8.54 -14.01
C THR A 305 13.25 -9.63 -14.33
N ASN A 306 13.11 -9.97 -15.62
CA ASN A 306 12.34 -11.15 -16.02
C ASN A 306 12.84 -12.42 -15.32
N ALA A 307 14.16 -12.55 -15.10
CA ALA A 307 14.74 -13.72 -14.41
C ALA A 307 14.27 -13.82 -12.94
N ASP A 308 14.08 -12.72 -12.23
CA ASP A 308 13.54 -12.72 -10.87
C ASP A 308 12.12 -13.28 -10.85
N TYR A 309 11.27 -12.83 -11.79
CA TYR A 309 9.88 -13.29 -11.90
C TYR A 309 9.80 -14.75 -12.40
N GLU A 310 10.66 -15.15 -13.36
CA GLU A 310 10.73 -16.53 -13.82
C GLU A 310 11.21 -17.50 -12.72
N SER A 311 12.13 -17.08 -11.85
CA SER A 311 12.54 -17.86 -10.69
C SER A 311 11.34 -18.10 -9.75
N LEU A 312 10.54 -17.05 -9.52
CA LEU A 312 9.32 -17.15 -8.72
C LEU A 312 8.30 -18.10 -9.36
N ARG A 313 8.08 -17.99 -10.67
CA ARG A 313 7.19 -18.89 -11.45
C ARG A 313 7.67 -20.35 -11.41
N GLY A 314 8.96 -20.56 -11.46
CA GLY A 314 9.56 -21.90 -11.37
C GLY A 314 9.21 -22.63 -10.07
N GLU A 315 9.15 -21.89 -8.94
CA GLU A 315 8.84 -22.46 -7.62
C GLU A 315 7.35 -22.51 -7.30
N PHE A 316 6.56 -21.55 -7.77
CA PHE A 316 5.16 -21.35 -7.36
C PHE A 316 4.14 -21.56 -8.48
N GLY A 317 4.58 -21.73 -9.73
CA GLY A 317 3.71 -21.67 -10.91
C GLY A 317 3.20 -20.23 -11.16
N ASP A 318 2.45 -20.04 -12.25
CA ASP A 318 1.95 -18.71 -12.64
C ASP A 318 1.05 -18.10 -11.55
N ASP A 319 0.08 -18.85 -11.08
CA ASP A 319 -0.88 -18.37 -10.08
C ASP A 319 -0.24 -18.08 -8.73
N GLY A 320 0.68 -18.93 -8.27
CA GLY A 320 1.37 -18.73 -6.99
C GLY A 320 2.38 -17.60 -7.05
N ALA A 321 3.06 -17.41 -8.17
CA ALA A 321 3.93 -16.26 -8.40
C ALA A 321 3.14 -14.93 -8.35
N LEU A 322 1.97 -14.92 -8.98
CA LEU A 322 1.08 -13.77 -8.94
C LEU A 322 0.55 -13.50 -7.51
N GLU A 323 0.27 -14.55 -6.72
CA GLU A 323 -0.14 -14.39 -5.32
C GLU A 323 1.00 -13.82 -4.45
N VAL A 324 2.26 -14.26 -4.61
CA VAL A 324 3.42 -13.67 -3.94
C VAL A 324 3.55 -12.18 -4.27
N LEU A 325 3.45 -11.83 -5.55
CA LEU A 325 3.50 -10.43 -5.99
C LEU A 325 2.39 -9.59 -5.36
N LEU A 326 1.16 -10.09 -5.40
CA LEU A 326 -0.01 -9.39 -4.83
C LEU A 326 0.12 -9.20 -3.32
N GLU A 327 0.64 -10.20 -2.60
CA GLU A 327 0.89 -10.12 -1.16
C GLU A 327 1.97 -9.11 -0.83
N ALA A 328 3.07 -9.08 -1.58
CA ALA A 328 4.12 -8.08 -1.41
C ALA A 328 3.60 -6.65 -1.68
N CYS A 329 2.86 -6.46 -2.77
CA CYS A 329 2.24 -5.18 -3.10
C CYS A 329 1.22 -4.74 -2.03
N ARG A 330 0.44 -5.68 -1.47
CA ARG A 330 -0.50 -5.41 -0.37
C ARG A 330 0.21 -4.79 0.84
N PHE A 331 1.42 -5.27 1.16
CA PHE A 331 2.20 -4.69 2.24
C PHE A 331 2.95 -3.42 1.84
N ALA A 332 3.22 -3.19 0.56
CA ALA A 332 3.65 -1.87 0.09
C ALA A 332 2.59 -0.78 0.36
N PHE A 333 1.29 -1.13 0.25
CA PHE A 333 0.18 -0.26 0.69
C PHE A 333 0.16 -0.14 2.21
N MET A 334 0.08 -1.28 2.93
CA MET A 334 -0.17 -1.28 4.38
C MET A 334 0.93 -0.58 5.16
N ASN A 335 2.20 -0.79 4.81
CA ASN A 335 3.30 -0.14 5.51
C ASN A 335 3.19 1.39 5.39
N ARG A 336 2.91 1.92 4.20
CA ARG A 336 2.72 3.36 4.00
C ARG A 336 1.49 3.89 4.70
N PHE A 337 0.41 3.12 4.73
CA PHE A 337 -0.80 3.52 5.44
C PHE A 337 -0.57 3.59 6.95
N THR A 338 0.02 2.55 7.54
CA THR A 338 0.23 2.49 9.00
C THR A 338 1.32 3.44 9.48
N ASP A 339 2.44 3.53 8.75
CA ASP A 339 3.54 4.44 9.09
C ASP A 339 3.20 5.89 8.75
N GLY A 340 2.58 6.14 7.59
CA GLY A 340 2.11 7.46 7.21
C GLY A 340 1.19 8.08 8.26
N LEU A 341 0.31 7.29 8.84
CA LEU A 341 -0.57 7.69 9.94
C LEU A 341 0.04 7.48 11.33
N ARG A 342 1.24 6.90 11.43
CA ARG A 342 1.94 6.55 12.68
C ARG A 342 1.04 5.82 13.68
N LEU A 343 0.35 4.80 13.20
CA LEU A 343 -0.57 4.07 14.05
C LEU A 343 0.19 3.36 15.17
N PRO A 344 -0.22 3.53 16.43
CA PRO A 344 0.38 2.80 17.53
C PRO A 344 0.06 1.31 17.39
N SER A 345 1.05 0.45 17.70
CA SER A 345 0.80 -0.99 17.79
C SER A 345 0.06 -1.31 19.07
N GLU A 346 -0.82 -2.30 19.03
CA GLU A 346 -1.56 -2.79 20.19
C GLU A 346 -0.61 -3.46 21.20
N ASP A 347 -0.84 -3.29 22.50
CA ASP A 347 0.02 -3.79 23.59
C ASP A 347 0.32 -5.28 23.46
N GLY A 348 -0.68 -6.11 23.13
CA GLY A 348 -0.52 -7.54 22.94
C GLY A 348 0.39 -7.88 21.76
N THR A 349 0.39 -7.06 20.71
CA THR A 349 1.24 -7.20 19.53
C THR A 349 2.68 -6.83 19.87
N VAL A 350 2.88 -5.74 20.60
CA VAL A 350 4.19 -5.32 21.11
C VAL A 350 4.78 -6.38 22.06
N GLN A 351 3.97 -6.94 22.95
CA GLN A 351 4.43 -7.98 23.87
C GLN A 351 4.87 -9.25 23.12
N ALA A 352 4.08 -9.71 22.15
CA ALA A 352 4.44 -10.87 21.33
C ALA A 352 5.75 -10.70 20.57
N TYR A 353 6.04 -9.47 20.11
CA TYR A 353 7.32 -9.14 19.47
C TYR A 353 8.47 -9.16 20.49
N ARG A 354 8.30 -8.57 21.67
CA ARG A 354 9.29 -8.60 22.77
C ARG A 354 9.63 -10.01 23.22
N ASP A 355 8.65 -10.90 23.27
CA ASP A 355 8.85 -12.32 23.66
C ASP A 355 9.76 -13.08 22.69
N VAL A 356 9.88 -12.61 21.44
CA VAL A 356 10.77 -13.19 20.42
C VAL A 356 12.13 -12.48 20.37
N TYR A 357 12.13 -11.16 20.36
CA TYR A 357 13.33 -10.35 20.04
C TYR A 357 13.97 -9.67 21.25
N GLY A 358 13.34 -9.73 22.43
CA GLY A 358 13.84 -9.08 23.65
C GLY A 358 13.78 -7.55 23.63
N THR A 359 13.19 -6.97 22.60
CA THR A 359 13.06 -5.51 22.40
C THR A 359 11.78 -5.19 21.66
N ASP A 360 11.33 -3.94 21.70
CA ASP A 360 10.23 -3.41 20.88
C ASP A 360 10.72 -2.53 19.71
N LYS A 361 12.02 -2.49 19.48
CA LYS A 361 12.65 -1.82 18.32
C LYS A 361 12.92 -2.81 17.19
N LEU A 362 12.72 -2.36 15.94
CA LEU A 362 13.09 -3.12 14.75
C LEU A 362 14.60 -3.31 14.60
#